data_a1b759d64b9b3a2947b5a87975f940fe
#
_entry.id   a1b759d64b9b3a2947b5a87975f940fe
#
_cell.length_a   1.000
_cell.length_b   1.000
_cell.length_c   1.000
_cell.angle_alpha   90.00
_cell.angle_beta   90.00
_cell.angle_gamma   90.00
#
_symmetry.space_group_name_H-M   'P 1'
#
loop_
_entity.id
_entity.type
_entity.pdbx_description
1 polymer ?
#
loop_
_entity_poly.entity_id
_entity_poly.type
_entity_poly.pdbx_seq_one_letter_code
_entity_poly.pdbx_strand_id
1 'polypeptide(L)'
;NAGIAGSKDGIGGAVLLEPYVAWLKTIRRVQQEKPEWQAIKLISFGMAGLDEIFMNKLVEVGGWDLLDGIALHPGRGNYTPDYPVVTPWKKYQKPVKGYPYWNYYASIRLANDFIKKHGGNKELYLTEVYALDYPNHSWNDTPRGSAENVVLSYVLAAAEGVKNALYYQLFNSVWFDQLGVNAGNREYFFGLINRDLSFKPSLMAYCTIAEALDGATCKGWIKFPDENSHHRGLLFDTPSGAMAVLWNRAEGFIQKHNALSPEPWVDTWRVHTELELPAAGESLKLVNVIGQKIRLRAPDHKATISLTGAPVIVYGIDTARLNLYTVD
;
A
#
# COMPACT_ATOMS: atom_id res chain seq x y z
N ASN A 1 11.81 -11.08 8.55
CA ASN A 1 12.65 -10.46 7.50
C ASN A 1 13.65 -11.45 6.96
N ALA A 2 13.14 -12.50 6.36
CA ALA A 2 13.93 -13.42 5.59
C ALA A 2 14.20 -12.79 4.22
N GLY A 3 15.36 -12.99 3.71
CA GLY A 3 15.69 -12.50 2.38
C GLY A 3 16.68 -11.34 2.36
N ILE A 4 17.12 -10.85 3.50
CA ILE A 4 18.03 -9.72 3.52
C ILE A 4 19.37 -10.11 4.09
N ALA A 5 20.36 -9.83 3.31
CA ALA A 5 21.77 -9.75 3.68
C ALA A 5 22.42 -11.03 4.22
N GLY A 6 23.31 -11.54 3.49
CA GLY A 6 24.38 -12.37 3.99
C GLY A 6 24.53 -13.75 3.39
N SER A 7 23.63 -14.22 2.56
CA SER A 7 23.94 -15.42 1.82
C SER A 7 24.69 -15.06 0.53
N LYS A 8 25.76 -15.78 0.26
CA LYS A 8 26.51 -15.67 -1.00
C LYS A 8 25.65 -15.95 -2.22
N ASP A 9 24.47 -16.55 -2.03
CA ASP A 9 23.56 -17.00 -3.08
C ASP A 9 22.37 -16.06 -3.28
N GLY A 10 22.32 -14.92 -2.58
CA GLY A 10 21.23 -13.96 -2.69
C GLY A 10 19.93 -14.42 -1.98
N ILE A 11 19.92 -15.57 -1.36
CA ILE A 11 18.86 -16.00 -0.45
C ILE A 11 19.23 -15.41 0.90
N GLY A 12 18.37 -14.58 1.44
CA GLY A 12 18.66 -13.92 2.70
C GLY A 12 19.05 -14.91 3.79
N GLY A 13 20.09 -14.54 4.52
CA GLY A 13 20.79 -15.42 5.43
C GLY A 13 20.01 -16.02 6.61
N ALA A 14 18.68 -15.81 6.66
CA ALA A 14 17.85 -16.29 7.75
C ALA A 14 17.00 -17.51 7.40
N VAL A 15 16.78 -17.81 6.13
CA VAL A 15 15.94 -18.95 5.72
C VAL A 15 16.74 -19.90 4.84
N LEU A 16 16.95 -21.10 5.37
CA LEU A 16 17.46 -22.21 4.61
C LEU A 16 16.29 -22.85 3.86
N LEU A 17 16.38 -22.92 2.54
CA LEU A 17 15.29 -23.36 1.67
C LEU A 17 14.83 -24.79 1.98
N GLU A 18 15.77 -25.73 2.13
CA GLU A 18 15.44 -27.13 2.39
C GLU A 18 14.69 -27.36 3.71
N PRO A 19 15.15 -26.85 4.86
CA PRO A 19 14.40 -26.91 6.10
C PRO A 19 13.04 -26.21 6.01
N TYR A 20 12.96 -25.10 5.31
CA TYR A 20 11.70 -24.38 5.11
C TYR A 20 10.68 -25.26 4.35
N VAL A 21 11.08 -25.86 3.24
CA VAL A 21 10.21 -26.75 2.47
C VAL A 21 9.82 -28.00 3.26
N ALA A 22 10.73 -28.58 4.03
CA ALA A 22 10.43 -29.68 4.92
C ALA A 22 9.38 -29.30 5.98
N TRP A 23 9.47 -28.10 6.52
CA TRP A 23 8.50 -27.56 7.46
C TRP A 23 7.12 -27.34 6.78
N LEU A 24 7.06 -26.77 5.58
CA LEU A 24 5.82 -26.62 4.81
C LEU A 24 5.15 -27.99 4.56
N LYS A 25 5.91 -29.00 4.14
CA LYS A 25 5.41 -30.37 3.95
C LYS A 25 4.82 -30.94 5.25
N THR A 26 5.48 -30.71 6.38
CA THR A 26 4.98 -31.16 7.68
C THR A 26 3.66 -30.47 8.04
N ILE A 27 3.52 -29.16 7.82
CA ILE A 27 2.26 -28.45 8.05
C ILE A 27 1.15 -29.02 7.16
N ARG A 28 1.41 -29.21 5.88
CA ARG A 28 0.41 -29.79 4.96
C ARG A 28 -0.05 -31.18 5.37
N ARG A 29 0.87 -32.03 5.80
CA ARG A 29 0.52 -33.36 6.33
C ARG A 29 -0.40 -33.23 7.55
N VAL A 30 -0.05 -32.39 8.52
CA VAL A 30 -0.86 -32.18 9.72
C VAL A 30 -2.23 -31.60 9.38
N GLN A 31 -2.33 -30.68 8.41
CA GLN A 31 -3.61 -30.16 7.92
C GLN A 31 -4.50 -31.25 7.32
N GLN A 32 -3.90 -32.20 6.58
CA GLN A 32 -4.64 -33.33 6.01
C GLN A 32 -5.20 -34.27 7.07
N GLU A 33 -4.46 -34.45 8.17
CA GLU A 33 -4.88 -35.27 9.31
C GLU A 33 -5.98 -34.63 10.18
N LYS A 34 -6.20 -33.30 10.01
CA LYS A 34 -7.09 -32.48 10.84
C LYS A 34 -8.12 -31.75 9.95
N PRO A 35 -9.32 -32.32 9.76
CA PRO A 35 -10.34 -31.70 8.89
C PRO A 35 -10.66 -30.25 9.21
N GLU A 36 -10.67 -29.90 10.49
CA GLU A 36 -10.91 -28.53 10.97
C GLU A 36 -9.82 -27.52 10.59
N TRP A 37 -8.65 -27.99 10.15
CA TRP A 37 -7.53 -27.12 9.74
C TRP A 37 -7.41 -26.98 8.22
N GLN A 38 -8.18 -27.71 7.45
CA GLN A 38 -8.11 -27.68 5.98
C GLN A 38 -8.46 -26.31 5.40
N ALA A 39 -9.29 -25.53 6.12
CA ALA A 39 -9.65 -24.16 5.72
C ALA A 39 -8.56 -23.13 6.02
N ILE A 40 -7.53 -23.47 6.81
CA ILE A 40 -6.45 -22.55 7.17
C ILE A 40 -5.52 -22.36 5.96
N LYS A 41 -5.37 -21.12 5.52
CA LYS A 41 -4.46 -20.78 4.42
C LYS A 41 -3.01 -20.80 4.88
N LEU A 42 -2.16 -21.47 4.12
CA LEU A 42 -0.71 -21.47 4.34
C LEU A 42 -0.07 -20.48 3.38
N ILE A 43 0.41 -19.37 3.91
CA ILE A 43 1.11 -18.35 3.13
C ILE A 43 2.62 -18.39 3.41
N SER A 44 3.42 -17.79 2.52
CA SER A 44 4.86 -17.67 2.76
C SER A 44 5.13 -16.81 4.00
N PHE A 45 6.36 -16.86 4.51
CA PHE A 45 6.80 -15.79 5.43
C PHE A 45 6.77 -14.43 4.73
N GLY A 46 6.64 -13.35 5.52
CA GLY A 46 6.66 -11.97 5.02
C GLY A 46 8.04 -11.58 4.51
N MET A 47 8.15 -11.33 3.22
CA MET A 47 9.38 -10.87 2.59
C MET A 47 9.45 -9.35 2.62
N ALA A 48 10.62 -8.79 2.94
CA ALA A 48 10.88 -7.35 2.82
C ALA A 48 11.04 -6.98 1.32
N GLY A 49 9.94 -6.60 0.66
CA GLY A 49 9.81 -6.57 -0.78
C GLY A 49 9.65 -7.98 -1.37
N LEU A 50 9.89 -8.15 -2.66
CA LEU A 50 9.87 -9.47 -3.31
C LEU A 50 11.30 -9.96 -3.54
N ASP A 51 11.67 -11.07 -2.94
CA ASP A 51 12.91 -11.78 -3.24
C ASP A 51 12.68 -12.79 -4.38
N GLU A 52 12.87 -12.33 -5.62
CA GLU A 52 12.62 -13.16 -6.80
C GLU A 52 13.55 -14.39 -6.88
N ILE A 53 14.77 -14.29 -6.35
CA ILE A 53 15.70 -15.43 -6.35
C ILE A 53 15.21 -16.52 -5.41
N PHE A 54 14.83 -16.13 -4.20
CA PHE A 54 14.22 -17.07 -3.25
C PHE A 54 12.96 -17.70 -3.83
N MET A 55 12.07 -16.88 -4.41
CA MET A 55 10.80 -17.36 -4.97
C MET A 55 11.00 -18.33 -6.15
N ASN A 56 11.92 -18.03 -7.07
CA ASN A 56 12.25 -18.95 -8.15
C ASN A 56 12.81 -20.28 -7.63
N LYS A 57 13.72 -20.25 -6.66
CA LYS A 57 14.24 -21.48 -6.04
C LYS A 57 13.16 -22.26 -5.28
N LEU A 58 12.22 -21.57 -4.64
CA LEU A 58 11.08 -22.21 -3.98
C LEU A 58 10.19 -22.96 -4.99
N VAL A 59 10.01 -22.39 -6.19
CA VAL A 59 9.33 -23.06 -7.31
C VAL A 59 10.12 -24.30 -7.75
N GLU A 60 11.43 -24.17 -7.99
CA GLU A 60 12.31 -25.26 -8.45
C GLU A 60 12.28 -26.50 -7.54
N VAL A 61 12.15 -26.31 -6.22
CA VAL A 61 12.14 -27.41 -5.24
C VAL A 61 10.73 -27.87 -4.84
N GLY A 62 9.69 -27.38 -5.54
CA GLY A 62 8.28 -27.74 -5.28
C GLY A 62 7.68 -27.16 -3.99
N GLY A 63 8.34 -26.18 -3.39
CA GLY A 63 7.81 -25.48 -2.22
C GLY A 63 6.66 -24.53 -2.55
N TRP A 64 6.63 -24.02 -3.78
CA TRP A 64 5.56 -23.17 -4.29
C TRP A 64 4.18 -23.80 -4.18
N ASP A 65 4.07 -25.08 -4.56
CA ASP A 65 2.80 -25.81 -4.59
C ASP A 65 2.24 -26.08 -3.19
N LEU A 66 3.09 -25.96 -2.17
CA LEU A 66 2.68 -26.11 -0.77
C LEU A 66 2.01 -24.86 -0.19
N LEU A 67 2.05 -23.72 -0.86
CA LEU A 67 1.50 -22.47 -0.39
C LEU A 67 0.12 -22.17 -1.00
N ASP A 68 -0.75 -21.48 -0.27
CA ASP A 68 -2.00 -20.92 -0.77
C ASP A 68 -1.78 -19.45 -1.22
N GLY A 69 -0.77 -18.78 -0.71
CA GLY A 69 -0.45 -17.41 -1.03
C GLY A 69 0.97 -17.01 -0.67
N ILE A 70 1.34 -15.81 -1.06
CA ILE A 70 2.61 -15.19 -0.69
C ILE A 70 2.39 -13.95 0.14
N ALA A 71 3.34 -13.65 1.00
CA ALA A 71 3.29 -12.52 1.91
C ALA A 71 4.47 -11.57 1.68
N LEU A 72 4.17 -10.26 1.62
CA LEU A 72 5.15 -9.20 1.42
C LEU A 72 5.07 -8.16 2.54
N HIS A 73 6.19 -7.49 2.75
CA HIS A 73 6.33 -6.21 3.47
C HIS A 73 6.85 -5.17 2.48
N PRO A 74 6.00 -4.58 1.62
CA PRO A 74 6.46 -3.65 0.60
C PRO A 74 6.79 -2.31 1.24
N GLY A 75 8.06 -1.95 1.26
CA GLY A 75 8.50 -0.63 1.64
C GLY A 75 8.28 0.40 0.54
N ARG A 76 8.43 1.68 0.82
CA ARG A 76 8.31 2.74 -0.18
C ARG A 76 9.43 3.77 -0.18
N GLY A 77 10.30 3.79 0.81
CA GLY A 77 11.29 4.85 0.95
C GLY A 77 10.63 6.23 1.08
N ASN A 78 11.14 7.24 0.38
CA ASN A 78 10.58 8.59 0.34
C ASN A 78 9.64 8.85 -0.86
N TYR A 79 9.25 7.80 -1.58
CA TYR A 79 8.26 7.90 -2.66
C TYR A 79 6.85 7.70 -2.11
N THR A 80 5.87 8.28 -2.82
CA THR A 80 4.46 7.96 -2.57
C THR A 80 4.18 6.49 -2.89
N PRO A 81 3.15 5.87 -2.29
CA PRO A 81 2.85 4.45 -2.50
C PRO A 81 2.65 4.06 -3.96
N ASP A 82 2.15 4.96 -4.80
CA ASP A 82 1.86 4.75 -6.23
C ASP A 82 3.08 4.91 -7.15
N TYR A 83 4.29 5.01 -6.61
CA TYR A 83 5.50 5.05 -7.44
C TYR A 83 5.66 3.76 -8.25
N PRO A 84 5.71 3.85 -9.60
CA PRO A 84 5.58 2.69 -10.47
C PRO A 84 6.89 1.91 -10.69
N VAL A 85 8.02 2.41 -10.17
CA VAL A 85 9.34 1.83 -10.42
C VAL A 85 9.81 0.98 -9.26
N VAL A 86 10.23 -0.24 -9.54
CA VAL A 86 10.91 -1.09 -8.56
C VAL A 86 12.32 -0.57 -8.33
N THR A 87 12.67 -0.26 -7.09
CA THR A 87 14.01 0.19 -6.73
C THR A 87 14.67 -0.79 -5.77
N PRO A 88 16.01 -0.96 -5.84
CA PRO A 88 16.75 -1.77 -4.89
C PRO A 88 16.57 -1.28 -3.46
N TRP A 89 16.55 -2.19 -2.50
CA TRP A 89 16.48 -1.90 -1.07
C TRP A 89 17.44 -0.80 -0.62
N LYS A 90 18.68 -0.90 -1.05
CA LYS A 90 19.67 0.16 -0.82
C LYS A 90 19.69 1.07 -2.04
N LYS A 91 18.90 2.13 -1.99
CA LYS A 91 18.67 3.07 -3.11
C LYS A 91 19.93 3.65 -3.79
N TYR A 92 21.09 3.46 -3.22
CA TYR A 92 22.35 3.99 -3.72
C TYR A 92 23.29 2.92 -4.29
N GLN A 93 22.90 1.67 -4.23
CA GLN A 93 23.70 0.58 -4.76
C GLN A 93 23.11 0.11 -6.07
N LYS A 94 23.99 -0.28 -7.02
CA LYS A 94 23.55 -0.95 -8.23
C LYS A 94 22.72 -2.18 -7.85
N PRO A 95 21.67 -2.52 -8.61
CA PRO A 95 20.91 -3.73 -8.38
C PRO A 95 21.87 -4.92 -8.29
N VAL A 96 21.93 -5.54 -7.13
CA VAL A 96 22.66 -6.79 -6.95
C VAL A 96 21.65 -7.90 -7.13
N LYS A 97 21.99 -8.90 -7.95
CA LYS A 97 21.14 -10.07 -8.18
C LYS A 97 20.75 -10.68 -6.82
N GLY A 98 19.46 -10.79 -6.56
CA GLY A 98 18.93 -11.33 -5.30
C GLY A 98 18.59 -10.32 -4.21
N TYR A 99 18.77 -9.05 -4.47
CA TYR A 99 18.28 -8.04 -3.53
C TYR A 99 16.79 -7.86 -3.67
N PRO A 100 16.04 -7.79 -2.54
CA PRO A 100 14.62 -7.44 -2.56
C PRO A 100 14.46 -6.01 -3.04
N TYR A 101 13.38 -5.76 -3.75
CA TYR A 101 13.04 -4.47 -4.29
C TYR A 101 12.01 -3.78 -3.43
N TRP A 102 12.15 -2.46 -3.31
CA TRP A 102 11.24 -1.59 -2.60
C TRP A 102 10.45 -0.75 -3.60
N ASN A 103 9.46 -0.20 -3.18
CA ASN A 103 8.38 0.64 -3.63
C ASN A 103 7.08 -0.14 -3.59
N TYR A 104 6.16 0.43 -2.90
CA TYR A 104 4.94 -0.23 -2.47
C TYR A 104 4.18 -0.84 -3.66
N TYR A 105 3.71 0.01 -4.56
CA TYR A 105 2.91 -0.41 -5.70
C TYR A 105 3.67 -1.32 -6.67
N ALA A 106 4.89 -0.94 -7.00
CA ALA A 106 5.73 -1.72 -7.90
C ALA A 106 6.05 -3.12 -7.36
N SER A 107 6.26 -3.26 -6.04
CA SER A 107 6.49 -4.57 -5.41
C SER A 107 5.24 -5.46 -5.45
N ILE A 108 4.06 -4.88 -5.26
CA ILE A 108 2.78 -5.60 -5.35
C ILE A 108 2.57 -6.11 -6.78
N ARG A 109 2.78 -5.27 -7.78
CA ARG A 109 2.66 -5.66 -9.19
C ARG A 109 3.67 -6.75 -9.57
N LEU A 110 4.92 -6.59 -9.19
CA LEU A 110 5.95 -7.61 -9.43
C LEU A 110 5.55 -8.96 -8.81
N ALA A 111 4.95 -8.95 -7.62
CA ALA A 111 4.44 -10.16 -6.98
C ALA A 111 3.25 -10.77 -7.74
N ASN A 112 2.32 -9.96 -8.20
CA ASN A 112 1.20 -10.41 -9.02
C ASN A 112 1.67 -11.00 -10.36
N ASP A 113 2.66 -10.38 -11.02
CA ASP A 113 3.27 -10.91 -12.24
C ASP A 113 3.96 -12.25 -11.98
N PHE A 114 4.65 -12.38 -10.84
CA PHE A 114 5.25 -13.65 -10.44
C PHE A 114 4.18 -14.73 -10.21
N ILE A 115 3.08 -14.39 -9.53
CA ILE A 115 1.95 -15.31 -9.33
C ILE A 115 1.34 -15.72 -10.68
N LYS A 116 1.07 -14.77 -11.58
CA LYS A 116 0.53 -15.03 -12.92
C LYS A 116 1.44 -15.99 -13.70
N LYS A 117 2.74 -15.74 -13.70
CA LYS A 117 3.76 -16.56 -14.36
C LYS A 117 3.78 -18.00 -13.86
N HIS A 118 3.48 -18.23 -12.60
CA HIS A 118 3.53 -19.54 -11.94
C HIS A 118 2.13 -20.12 -11.64
N GLY A 119 1.15 -19.92 -12.53
CA GLY A 119 -0.15 -20.58 -12.50
C GLY A 119 -1.33 -19.73 -12.02
N GLY A 120 -1.12 -18.52 -11.53
CA GLY A 120 -2.17 -17.55 -11.23
C GLY A 120 -3.10 -17.88 -10.05
N ASN A 121 -2.78 -18.88 -9.24
CA ASN A 121 -3.67 -19.46 -8.23
C ASN A 121 -3.27 -19.15 -6.77
N LYS A 122 -2.36 -18.22 -6.57
CA LYS A 122 -1.93 -17.81 -5.23
C LYS A 122 -2.56 -16.48 -4.84
N GLU A 123 -2.92 -16.35 -3.57
CA GLU A 123 -3.38 -15.10 -3.00
C GLU A 123 -2.17 -14.25 -2.57
N LEU A 124 -2.29 -12.93 -2.67
CA LEU A 124 -1.27 -11.99 -2.22
C LEU A 124 -1.67 -11.35 -0.89
N TYR A 125 -0.76 -11.36 0.07
CA TYR A 125 -0.93 -10.80 1.40
C TYR A 125 0.14 -9.75 1.68
N LEU A 126 -0.24 -8.64 2.29
CA LEU A 126 0.70 -7.68 2.84
C LEU A 126 0.66 -7.83 4.36
N THR A 127 1.63 -8.55 4.90
CA THR A 127 1.69 -8.83 6.34
C THR A 127 2.35 -7.71 7.15
N GLU A 128 2.91 -6.72 6.47
CA GLU A 128 3.25 -5.41 7.00
C GLU A 128 2.95 -4.32 5.97
N VAL A 129 2.11 -3.36 6.34
CA VAL A 129 1.93 -2.08 5.64
C VAL A 129 2.17 -0.99 6.65
N TYR A 130 2.94 0.02 6.29
CA TYR A 130 3.25 1.10 7.22
C TYR A 130 3.35 2.46 6.53
N ALA A 131 3.00 3.49 7.29
CA ALA A 131 3.28 4.88 6.98
C ALA A 131 3.69 5.55 8.29
N LEU A 132 4.94 5.97 8.38
CA LEU A 132 5.46 6.57 9.59
C LEU A 132 5.46 8.08 9.48
N ASP A 133 5.31 8.76 10.60
CA ASP A 133 5.42 10.21 10.71
C ASP A 133 6.78 10.61 11.31
N TYR A 134 7.83 9.99 10.78
CA TYR A 134 9.19 10.15 11.27
C TYR A 134 10.00 11.12 10.42
N PRO A 135 10.55 12.17 11.02
CA PRO A 135 11.33 13.17 10.31
C PRO A 135 12.76 12.67 10.06
N ASN A 136 12.94 11.75 9.14
CA ASN A 136 14.27 11.35 8.72
C ASN A 136 14.47 11.60 7.22
N HIS A 137 15.73 11.66 6.79
CA HIS A 137 16.10 11.95 5.41
C HIS A 137 15.80 10.83 4.42
N SER A 138 15.42 9.66 4.90
CA SER A 138 15.05 8.52 4.05
C SER A 138 13.54 8.42 3.81
N TRP A 139 12.75 8.77 4.84
CA TRP A 139 11.29 8.71 4.83
C TRP A 139 10.73 9.93 5.53
N ASN A 140 10.75 11.00 4.83
CA ASN A 140 10.54 12.34 5.35
C ASN A 140 9.04 12.66 5.46
N ASP A 141 8.30 11.83 6.20
CA ASP A 141 6.85 11.99 6.30
C ASP A 141 6.46 12.88 7.47
N THR A 142 5.60 13.84 7.17
CA THR A 142 4.83 14.56 8.18
C THR A 142 3.64 13.69 8.62
N PRO A 143 2.98 14.00 9.75
CA PRO A 143 1.72 13.33 10.12
C PRO A 143 0.66 13.39 9.02
N ARG A 144 0.59 14.48 8.24
CA ARG A 144 -0.29 14.57 7.07
C ARG A 144 0.14 13.65 5.95
N GLY A 145 1.42 13.66 5.58
CA GLY A 145 1.95 12.76 4.55
C GLY A 145 1.77 11.29 4.91
N SER A 146 1.93 10.94 6.18
CA SER A 146 1.63 9.61 6.70
C SER A 146 0.17 9.24 6.48
N ALA A 147 -0.77 10.13 6.79
CA ALA A 147 -2.20 9.92 6.56
C ALA A 147 -2.54 9.73 5.07
N GLU A 148 -1.97 10.56 4.19
CA GLU A 148 -2.12 10.43 2.73
C GLU A 148 -1.60 9.08 2.22
N ASN A 149 -0.44 8.66 2.72
CA ASN A 149 0.18 7.39 2.35
C ASN A 149 -0.61 6.18 2.85
N VAL A 150 -1.27 6.27 4.01
CA VAL A 150 -2.21 5.23 4.48
C VAL A 150 -3.32 5.04 3.46
N VAL A 151 -4.03 6.11 3.09
CA VAL A 151 -5.15 6.02 2.13
C VAL A 151 -4.70 5.41 0.82
N LEU A 152 -3.60 5.91 0.23
CA LEU A 152 -3.10 5.41 -1.05
C LEU A 152 -2.65 3.95 -0.96
N SER A 153 -2.00 3.54 0.13
CA SER A 153 -1.54 2.17 0.28
C SER A 153 -2.71 1.18 0.25
N TYR A 154 -3.77 1.44 0.99
CA TYR A 154 -4.93 0.54 1.02
C TYR A 154 -5.73 0.56 -0.28
N VAL A 155 -5.88 1.72 -0.91
CA VAL A 155 -6.53 1.85 -2.23
C VAL A 155 -5.80 1.04 -3.29
N LEU A 156 -4.47 1.15 -3.34
CA LEU A 156 -3.66 0.41 -4.31
C LEU A 156 -3.63 -1.09 -4.01
N ALA A 157 -3.56 -1.49 -2.75
CA ALA A 157 -3.66 -2.89 -2.37
C ALA A 157 -5.00 -3.51 -2.82
N ALA A 158 -6.11 -2.79 -2.59
CA ALA A 158 -7.43 -3.23 -3.04
C ALA A 158 -7.52 -3.31 -4.57
N ALA A 159 -6.93 -2.34 -5.28
CA ALA A 159 -6.91 -2.33 -6.75
C ALA A 159 -6.13 -3.51 -7.35
N GLU A 160 -5.09 -3.95 -6.69
CA GLU A 160 -4.26 -5.09 -7.11
C GLU A 160 -4.74 -6.44 -6.56
N GLY A 161 -5.92 -6.50 -5.96
CA GLY A 161 -6.51 -7.74 -5.47
C GLY A 161 -5.80 -8.36 -4.26
N VAL A 162 -5.08 -7.56 -3.50
CA VAL A 162 -4.45 -8.01 -2.25
C VAL A 162 -5.52 -8.53 -1.30
N LYS A 163 -5.33 -9.75 -0.80
CA LYS A 163 -6.32 -10.44 0.01
C LYS A 163 -6.46 -9.85 1.41
N ASN A 164 -5.34 -9.47 1.99
CA ASN A 164 -5.29 -8.84 3.31
C ASN A 164 -4.05 -7.94 3.41
N ALA A 165 -4.21 -6.80 4.07
CA ALA A 165 -3.14 -5.84 4.33
C ALA A 165 -3.16 -5.45 5.82
N LEU A 166 -2.13 -5.88 6.56
CA LEU A 166 -2.01 -5.67 7.99
C LEU A 166 -1.15 -4.43 8.25
N TYR A 167 -1.72 -3.46 8.97
CA TYR A 167 -0.95 -2.27 9.33
C TYR A 167 0.06 -2.56 10.44
N TYR A 168 1.28 -2.15 10.26
CA TYR A 168 2.33 -2.18 11.27
C TYR A 168 2.63 -0.74 11.73
N GLN A 169 2.23 -0.36 12.97
CA GLN A 169 1.59 -1.13 14.01
C GLN A 169 0.53 -0.27 14.74
N LEU A 170 -0.17 -0.84 15.71
CA LEU A 170 -1.22 -0.10 16.41
C LEU A 170 -0.64 1.01 17.31
N PHE A 171 0.36 0.70 18.11
CA PHE A 171 1.00 1.64 19.02
C PHE A 171 2.43 1.94 18.59
N ASN A 172 2.91 3.15 18.85
CA ASN A 172 4.33 3.45 18.76
C ASN A 172 5.13 2.47 19.63
N SER A 173 6.20 1.93 19.08
CA SER A 173 7.00 0.92 19.77
C SER A 173 7.65 1.46 21.05
N VAL A 174 7.72 0.62 22.08
CA VAL A 174 8.35 0.90 23.36
C VAL A 174 9.59 0.05 23.61
N TRP A 175 9.99 -0.74 22.64
CA TRP A 175 10.95 -1.82 22.80
C TRP A 175 12.35 -1.35 23.21
N PHE A 176 12.76 -0.19 22.74
CA PHE A 176 14.14 0.26 22.86
C PHE A 176 14.35 1.37 23.89
N ASP A 177 13.27 1.96 24.36
CA ASP A 177 13.33 3.00 25.38
C ASP A 177 11.99 3.10 26.10
N GLN A 178 11.97 2.65 27.34
CA GLN A 178 10.76 2.67 28.17
C GLN A 178 10.47 4.06 28.74
N LEU A 179 11.46 4.94 28.79
CA LEU A 179 11.41 6.21 29.51
C LEU A 179 11.26 7.41 28.59
N GLY A 180 11.47 7.27 27.28
CA GLY A 180 11.45 8.43 26.38
C GLY A 180 11.21 8.04 24.93
N VAL A 181 11.20 9.06 24.04
CA VAL A 181 11.17 8.90 22.62
C VAL A 181 12.59 8.89 22.08
N ASN A 182 13.03 7.75 21.57
CA ASN A 182 14.29 7.70 20.84
C ASN A 182 14.08 8.20 19.40
N ALA A 183 14.31 9.49 19.18
CA ALA A 183 14.16 10.11 17.86
C ALA A 183 15.08 9.51 16.78
N GLY A 184 16.10 8.78 17.15
CA GLY A 184 16.98 8.04 16.23
C GLY A 184 16.39 6.70 15.77
N ASN A 185 15.32 6.22 16.39
CA ASN A 185 14.72 4.93 16.07
C ASN A 185 13.34 5.11 15.44
N ARG A 186 13.23 4.79 14.16
CA ARG A 186 11.98 4.87 13.39
C ARG A 186 10.82 4.04 13.95
N GLU A 187 11.09 2.97 14.68
CA GLU A 187 10.07 2.09 15.28
C GLU A 187 9.13 2.84 16.23
N TYR A 188 9.58 3.97 16.79
CA TYR A 188 8.74 4.85 17.60
C TYR A 188 7.64 5.56 16.81
N PHE A 189 7.70 5.56 15.49
CA PHE A 189 6.85 6.40 14.64
C PHE A 189 5.90 5.60 13.75
N PHE A 190 5.95 4.27 13.79
CA PHE A 190 5.07 3.42 13.00
C PHE A 190 3.64 3.31 13.53
N GLY A 191 3.43 3.57 14.83
CA GLY A 191 2.11 3.40 15.44
C GLY A 191 1.04 4.33 14.84
N LEU A 192 -0.19 3.86 14.86
CA LEU A 192 -1.39 4.68 14.63
C LEU A 192 -1.77 5.51 15.86
N ILE A 193 -1.32 5.06 17.02
CA ILE A 193 -1.56 5.66 18.33
C ILE A 193 -0.22 5.97 18.98
N ASN A 194 -0.10 7.16 19.54
CA ASN A 194 1.05 7.58 20.30
C ASN A 194 1.14 6.84 21.65
N ARG A 195 2.31 6.92 22.31
CA ARG A 195 2.53 6.29 23.61
C ARG A 195 1.65 6.85 24.74
N ASP A 196 1.23 8.10 24.63
CA ASP A 196 0.29 8.75 25.55
C ASP A 196 -1.19 8.45 25.22
N LEU A 197 -1.42 7.51 24.30
CA LEU A 197 -2.72 7.09 23.79
C LEU A 197 -3.43 8.14 22.94
N SER A 198 -2.80 9.23 22.59
CA SER A 198 -3.35 10.19 21.62
C SER A 198 -3.37 9.59 20.22
N PHE A 199 -4.39 9.91 19.43
CA PHE A 199 -4.58 9.40 18.09
C PHE A 199 -3.78 10.22 17.08
N LYS A 200 -3.12 9.53 16.17
CA LYS A 200 -2.45 10.18 15.04
C LYS A 200 -3.41 10.41 13.87
N PRO A 201 -3.14 11.38 12.99
CA PRO A 201 -3.88 11.54 11.73
C PRO A 201 -3.91 10.27 10.88
N SER A 202 -2.87 9.46 10.93
CA SER A 202 -2.82 8.15 10.26
C SER A 202 -3.87 7.15 10.76
N LEU A 203 -4.27 7.20 12.05
CA LEU A 203 -5.41 6.41 12.53
C LEU A 203 -6.72 6.88 11.91
N MET A 204 -6.94 8.19 11.83
CA MET A 204 -8.14 8.73 11.19
C MET A 204 -8.20 8.34 9.71
N ALA A 205 -7.05 8.37 9.03
CA ALA A 205 -6.94 7.95 7.64
C ALA A 205 -7.21 6.44 7.48
N TYR A 206 -6.69 5.62 8.40
CA TYR A 206 -6.95 4.19 8.42
C TYR A 206 -8.45 3.89 8.60
N CYS A 207 -9.11 4.54 9.55
CA CYS A 207 -10.56 4.39 9.74
C CYS A 207 -11.34 4.87 8.51
N THR A 208 -10.95 6.00 7.92
CA THR A 208 -11.59 6.56 6.73
C THR A 208 -11.53 5.61 5.54
N ILE A 209 -10.36 5.05 5.27
CA ILE A 209 -10.21 4.15 4.12
C ILE A 209 -10.77 2.75 4.40
N ALA A 210 -10.75 2.29 5.64
CA ALA A 210 -11.40 1.04 6.02
C ALA A 210 -12.92 1.12 5.82
N GLU A 211 -13.56 2.22 6.25
CA GLU A 211 -14.98 2.49 5.98
C GLU A 211 -15.26 2.55 4.46
N ALA A 212 -14.41 3.24 3.72
CA ALA A 212 -14.62 3.46 2.28
C ALA A 212 -14.47 2.17 1.45
N LEU A 213 -13.56 1.27 1.84
CA LEU A 213 -13.29 0.02 1.15
C LEU A 213 -14.10 -1.18 1.66
N ASP A 214 -14.92 -1.00 2.69
CA ASP A 214 -15.76 -2.08 3.20
C ASP A 214 -16.76 -2.57 2.14
N GLY A 215 -16.62 -3.84 1.75
CA GLY A 215 -17.40 -4.43 0.65
C GLY A 215 -17.13 -3.83 -0.73
N ALA A 216 -16.09 -3.03 -0.91
CA ALA A 216 -15.75 -2.41 -2.17
C ALA A 216 -15.09 -3.40 -3.15
N THR A 217 -15.39 -3.23 -4.44
CA THR A 217 -14.74 -3.96 -5.53
C THR A 217 -14.12 -2.96 -6.51
N CYS A 218 -12.83 -3.08 -6.78
CA CYS A 218 -12.16 -2.22 -7.76
C CYS A 218 -12.68 -2.50 -9.17
N LYS A 219 -13.02 -1.43 -9.90
CA LYS A 219 -13.46 -1.48 -11.30
C LYS A 219 -12.34 -1.15 -12.27
N GLY A 220 -11.26 -0.56 -11.81
CA GLY A 220 -10.09 -0.20 -12.60
C GLY A 220 -9.65 1.25 -12.44
N TRP A 221 -8.63 1.60 -13.20
CA TRP A 221 -8.10 2.96 -13.27
C TRP A 221 -8.97 3.84 -14.16
N ILE A 222 -9.18 5.08 -13.75
CA ILE A 222 -9.89 6.07 -14.56
C ILE A 222 -8.94 6.62 -15.62
N LYS A 223 -9.35 6.54 -16.90
CA LYS A 223 -8.63 7.16 -18.01
C LYS A 223 -9.12 8.60 -18.16
N PHE A 224 -8.24 9.53 -17.87
CA PHE A 224 -8.53 10.96 -18.07
C PHE A 224 -8.32 11.34 -19.54
N PRO A 225 -9.13 12.29 -20.08
CA PRO A 225 -9.09 12.66 -21.50
C PRO A 225 -7.77 13.27 -21.96
N ASP A 226 -7.11 14.00 -21.06
CA ASP A 226 -5.82 14.62 -21.34
C ASP A 226 -4.68 13.63 -21.01
N GLU A 227 -3.99 13.17 -22.06
CA GLU A 227 -2.83 12.26 -21.91
C GLU A 227 -1.67 12.89 -21.14
N ASN A 228 -1.56 14.21 -21.12
CA ASN A 228 -0.58 14.96 -20.32
C ASN A 228 -1.08 15.24 -18.90
N SER A 229 -2.30 14.83 -18.59
CA SER A 229 -2.84 15.02 -17.26
C SER A 229 -2.06 14.18 -16.25
N HIS A 230 -1.66 14.82 -15.17
CA HIS A 230 -1.07 14.16 -14.03
C HIS A 230 -2.12 13.55 -13.09
N HIS A 231 -3.39 13.60 -13.47
CA HIS A 231 -4.49 13.05 -12.72
C HIS A 231 -4.38 11.53 -12.61
N ARG A 232 -4.69 11.02 -11.45
CA ARG A 232 -4.75 9.59 -11.15
C ARG A 232 -6.08 9.31 -10.47
N GLY A 233 -6.66 8.16 -10.75
CA GLY A 233 -7.92 7.78 -10.11
C GLY A 233 -8.21 6.31 -10.23
N LEU A 234 -8.77 5.76 -9.17
CA LEU A 234 -9.29 4.41 -9.10
C LEU A 234 -10.79 4.45 -8.83
N LEU A 235 -11.55 3.68 -9.57
CA LEU A 235 -12.99 3.53 -9.38
C LEU A 235 -13.30 2.24 -8.65
N PHE A 236 -14.17 2.34 -7.66
CA PHE A 236 -14.68 1.23 -6.87
C PHE A 236 -16.20 1.18 -6.94
N ASP A 237 -16.75 0.00 -6.94
CA ASP A 237 -18.15 -0.28 -6.65
C ASP A 237 -18.27 -0.63 -5.18
N THR A 238 -19.13 0.06 -4.44
CA THR A 238 -19.31 -0.14 -2.99
C THR A 238 -20.78 -0.38 -2.67
N PRO A 239 -21.11 -0.94 -1.50
CA PRO A 239 -22.52 -1.07 -1.07
C PRO A 239 -23.29 0.25 -1.05
N SER A 240 -22.59 1.39 -0.93
CA SER A 240 -23.17 2.73 -0.94
C SER A 240 -23.20 3.40 -2.32
N GLY A 241 -22.81 2.67 -3.38
CA GLY A 241 -22.69 3.18 -4.76
C GLY A 241 -21.26 3.39 -5.22
N ALA A 242 -21.09 3.99 -6.37
CA ALA A 242 -19.78 4.22 -6.95
C ALA A 242 -18.94 5.21 -6.15
N MET A 243 -17.67 4.87 -5.96
CA MET A 243 -16.67 5.67 -5.28
C MET A 243 -15.42 5.77 -6.14
N ALA A 244 -14.88 6.97 -6.32
CA ALA A 244 -13.56 7.17 -6.89
C ALA A 244 -12.59 7.69 -5.83
N VAL A 245 -11.33 7.26 -5.92
CA VAL A 245 -10.23 7.88 -5.17
C VAL A 245 -9.33 8.57 -6.18
N LEU A 246 -9.16 9.88 -6.02
CA LEU A 246 -8.53 10.76 -7.01
C LEU A 246 -7.36 11.52 -6.38
N TRP A 247 -6.28 11.71 -7.14
CA TRP A 247 -5.13 12.55 -6.80
C TRP A 247 -4.39 13.00 -8.05
N ASN A 248 -3.39 13.87 -7.92
CA ASN A 248 -2.51 14.21 -9.03
C ASN A 248 -1.04 13.92 -8.72
N ARG A 249 -0.21 13.88 -9.78
CA ARG A 249 1.25 13.71 -9.71
C ARG A 249 2.01 14.76 -10.50
N ALA A 250 1.46 15.96 -10.58
CA ALA A 250 2.11 17.08 -11.26
C ALA A 250 3.47 17.44 -10.60
N GLU A 251 3.60 17.20 -9.30
CA GLU A 251 4.87 17.38 -8.57
C GLU A 251 5.71 16.09 -8.47
N GLY A 252 5.30 15.02 -9.17
CA GLY A 252 5.95 13.72 -9.12
C GLY A 252 5.55 12.89 -7.89
N PHE A 253 6.44 11.98 -7.48
CA PHE A 253 6.17 10.96 -6.48
C PHE A 253 6.95 11.15 -5.17
N ILE A 254 7.71 12.21 -5.05
CA ILE A 254 8.47 12.52 -3.83
C ILE A 254 7.77 13.64 -3.11
N GLN A 255 7.27 13.34 -1.93
CA GLN A 255 6.74 14.35 -1.05
C GLN A 255 7.88 15.27 -0.57
N LYS A 256 7.77 16.56 -0.83
CA LYS A 256 8.75 17.55 -0.41
C LYS A 256 8.41 18.03 0.99
N HIS A 257 8.57 17.17 1.97
CA HIS A 257 8.28 17.51 3.35
C HIS A 257 9.39 18.34 3.99
N ASN A 258 9.00 19.30 4.78
CA ASN A 258 9.80 19.73 5.89
C ASN A 258 9.32 19.01 7.15
N ALA A 259 9.85 17.82 7.39
CA ALA A 259 9.50 17.00 8.53
C ALA A 259 9.85 17.64 9.88
N LEU A 260 10.69 18.67 9.86
CA LEU A 260 11.03 19.49 11.02
C LEU A 260 10.09 20.70 11.14
N SER A 261 9.09 20.84 10.26
CA SER A 261 8.09 21.89 10.40
C SER A 261 7.37 21.75 11.74
N PRO A 262 7.23 22.83 12.52
CA PRO A 262 6.42 22.81 13.74
C PRO A 262 4.92 22.60 13.46
N GLU A 263 4.51 22.71 12.22
CA GLU A 263 3.12 22.52 11.78
C GLU A 263 2.92 21.11 11.21
N PRO A 264 2.44 20.16 12.00
CA PRO A 264 2.37 18.74 11.58
C PRO A 264 1.33 18.47 10.48
N TRP A 265 0.40 19.40 10.25
CA TRP A 265 -0.69 19.25 9.27
C TRP A 265 -0.54 20.17 8.06
N VAL A 266 0.67 20.52 7.67
CA VAL A 266 0.92 21.34 6.47
C VAL A 266 0.71 20.54 5.21
N ASP A 267 -0.03 21.12 4.24
CA ASP A 267 -0.08 20.60 2.88
C ASP A 267 1.26 20.87 2.20
N THR A 268 1.92 19.81 1.80
CA THR A 268 3.21 19.88 1.13
C THR A 268 3.11 19.93 -0.38
N TRP A 269 1.92 19.65 -0.92
CA TRP A 269 1.62 19.74 -2.34
C TRP A 269 1.29 21.20 -2.70
N ARG A 270 2.01 21.75 -3.68
CA ARG A 270 1.87 23.15 -4.10
C ARG A 270 1.09 23.30 -5.39
N VAL A 271 1.08 22.26 -6.23
CA VAL A 271 0.40 22.28 -7.51
C VAL A 271 -1.02 21.76 -7.34
N HIS A 272 -1.95 22.64 -7.65
CA HIS A 272 -3.37 22.35 -7.73
C HIS A 272 -3.76 22.22 -9.19
N THR A 273 -4.51 21.19 -9.54
CA THR A 273 -5.04 20.98 -10.89
C THR A 273 -6.54 20.82 -10.83
N GLU A 274 -7.23 21.51 -11.71
CA GLU A 274 -8.68 21.42 -11.81
C GLU A 274 -9.08 20.18 -12.61
N LEU A 275 -10.08 19.46 -12.12
CA LEU A 275 -10.66 18.31 -12.80
C LEU A 275 -12.18 18.43 -12.80
N GLU A 276 -12.79 18.46 -13.99
CA GLU A 276 -14.23 18.34 -14.14
C GLU A 276 -14.65 16.87 -14.03
N LEU A 277 -15.59 16.59 -13.14
CA LEU A 277 -16.16 15.26 -12.92
C LEU A 277 -17.64 15.23 -13.29
N PRO A 278 -18.10 14.18 -13.96
CA PRO A 278 -19.53 13.95 -14.16
C PRO A 278 -20.17 13.50 -12.84
N ALA A 279 -21.30 14.06 -12.49
CA ALA A 279 -22.07 13.72 -11.31
C ALA A 279 -23.38 13.00 -11.69
N ALA A 280 -23.70 11.93 -10.97
CA ALA A 280 -24.96 11.20 -11.15
C ALA A 280 -26.19 12.01 -10.68
N GLY A 281 -25.99 13.00 -9.82
CA GLY A 281 -27.02 13.90 -9.30
C GLY A 281 -26.54 15.34 -9.23
N GLU A 282 -27.18 16.16 -8.45
CA GLU A 282 -26.89 17.60 -8.32
C GLU A 282 -25.71 17.91 -7.39
N SER A 283 -25.04 16.89 -6.85
CA SER A 283 -23.88 17.10 -5.99
C SER A 283 -22.99 15.88 -5.91
N LEU A 284 -21.69 16.13 -5.66
CA LEU A 284 -20.71 15.15 -5.22
C LEU A 284 -20.47 15.25 -3.72
N LYS A 285 -20.14 14.12 -3.09
CA LYS A 285 -19.63 14.09 -1.71
C LYS A 285 -18.13 13.81 -1.77
N LEU A 286 -17.32 14.73 -1.27
CA LEU A 286 -15.88 14.60 -1.15
C LEU A 286 -15.53 14.26 0.30
N VAL A 287 -14.59 13.35 0.47
CA VAL A 287 -14.04 12.97 1.78
C VAL A 287 -12.53 13.05 1.71
N ASN A 288 -11.93 13.84 2.60
CA ASN A 288 -10.47 13.94 2.67
C ASN A 288 -9.86 12.74 3.43
N VAL A 289 -8.55 12.69 3.50
CA VAL A 289 -7.81 11.56 4.09
C VAL A 289 -8.13 11.27 5.57
N ILE A 290 -8.64 12.24 6.32
CA ILE A 290 -9.03 12.06 7.73
C ILE A 290 -10.54 12.01 7.94
N GLY A 291 -11.31 11.81 6.88
CA GLY A 291 -12.76 11.58 6.96
C GLY A 291 -13.63 12.85 7.01
N GLN A 292 -13.06 14.03 6.83
CA GLN A 292 -13.86 15.25 6.73
C GLN A 292 -14.64 15.26 5.41
N LYS A 293 -15.92 15.57 5.48
CA LYS A 293 -16.89 15.47 4.37
C LYS A 293 -17.26 16.86 3.87
N ILE A 294 -17.19 17.05 2.56
CA ILE A 294 -17.64 18.27 1.88
C ILE A 294 -18.66 17.87 0.82
N ARG A 295 -19.75 18.63 0.69
CA ARG A 295 -20.71 18.50 -0.40
C ARG A 295 -20.47 19.58 -1.43
N LEU A 296 -20.17 19.16 -2.65
CA LEU A 296 -19.92 20.04 -3.79
C LEU A 296 -21.15 20.00 -4.70
N ARG A 297 -21.70 21.17 -5.04
CA ARG A 297 -22.79 21.27 -6.02
C ARG A 297 -22.28 20.88 -7.41
N ALA A 298 -23.13 20.23 -8.18
CA ALA A 298 -22.87 19.78 -9.53
C ALA A 298 -24.01 20.26 -10.47
N PRO A 299 -24.06 21.56 -10.76
CA PRO A 299 -25.01 22.06 -11.74
C PRO A 299 -24.76 21.39 -13.09
N ASP A 300 -25.84 21.12 -13.83
CA ASP A 300 -25.75 20.40 -15.11
C ASP A 300 -25.05 19.07 -15.06
N HIS A 301 -25.11 18.40 -13.88
CA HIS A 301 -24.43 17.12 -13.61
C HIS A 301 -22.92 17.16 -13.79
N LYS A 302 -22.28 18.27 -13.47
CA LYS A 302 -20.84 18.47 -13.54
C LYS A 302 -20.33 19.24 -12.33
N ALA A 303 -19.19 18.86 -11.85
CA ALA A 303 -18.51 19.57 -10.76
C ALA A 303 -17.01 19.63 -11.02
N THR A 304 -16.41 20.78 -10.80
CA THR A 304 -14.96 20.95 -10.84
C THR A 304 -14.39 20.80 -9.44
N ILE A 305 -13.40 19.93 -9.30
CA ILE A 305 -12.65 19.73 -8.07
C ILE A 305 -11.19 20.14 -8.26
N SER A 306 -10.59 20.68 -7.21
CA SER A 306 -9.16 20.96 -7.18
C SER A 306 -8.43 19.77 -6.58
N LEU A 307 -7.53 19.17 -7.34
CA LEU A 307 -6.72 18.04 -6.93
C LEU A 307 -5.28 18.44 -6.64
N THR A 308 -4.75 17.90 -5.58
CA THR A 308 -3.31 17.94 -5.24
C THR A 308 -2.73 16.53 -5.27
N GLY A 309 -1.50 16.35 -4.77
CA GLY A 309 -0.93 15.02 -4.58
C GLY A 309 -1.59 14.22 -3.45
N ALA A 310 -2.39 14.88 -2.59
CA ALA A 310 -3.18 14.24 -1.55
C ALA A 310 -4.41 13.54 -2.15
N PRO A 311 -4.73 12.28 -1.78
CA PRO A 311 -5.91 11.61 -2.28
C PRO A 311 -7.19 12.19 -1.70
N VAL A 312 -8.23 12.25 -2.51
CA VAL A 312 -9.60 12.58 -2.12
C VAL A 312 -10.54 11.46 -2.55
N ILE A 313 -11.46 11.08 -1.67
CA ILE A 313 -12.50 10.09 -1.95
C ILE A 313 -13.75 10.84 -2.42
N VAL A 314 -14.31 10.43 -3.56
CA VAL A 314 -15.45 11.11 -4.20
C VAL A 314 -16.57 10.11 -4.43
N TYR A 315 -17.78 10.46 -3.98
CA TYR A 315 -18.99 9.69 -4.19
C TYR A 315 -19.98 10.48 -5.03
N GLY A 316 -20.88 9.77 -5.71
CA GLY A 316 -21.94 10.37 -6.55
C GLY A 316 -21.48 10.66 -7.97
N ILE A 317 -20.39 10.06 -8.42
CA ILE A 317 -19.87 10.18 -9.79
C ILE A 317 -20.79 9.40 -10.76
N ASP A 318 -21.03 9.96 -11.94
CA ASP A 318 -21.68 9.27 -13.05
C ASP A 318 -20.66 8.36 -13.75
N THR A 319 -20.68 7.10 -13.40
CA THR A 319 -19.74 6.10 -13.92
C THR A 319 -19.93 5.80 -15.40
N ALA A 320 -21.12 6.02 -15.95
CA ALA A 320 -21.39 5.80 -17.37
C ALA A 320 -20.62 6.77 -18.31
N ARG A 321 -20.13 7.87 -17.72
CA ARG A 321 -19.31 8.88 -18.44
C ARG A 321 -17.82 8.74 -18.18
N LEU A 322 -17.38 7.70 -17.44
CA LEU A 322 -15.97 7.44 -17.18
C LEU A 322 -15.44 6.35 -18.12
N ASN A 323 -14.26 6.58 -18.64
CA ASN A 323 -13.50 5.54 -19.32
C ASN A 323 -12.56 4.88 -18.30
N LEU A 324 -12.52 3.56 -18.29
CA LEU A 324 -11.65 2.80 -17.39
C LEU A 324 -10.62 2.01 -18.20
N TYR A 325 -9.50 1.72 -17.56
CA TYR A 325 -8.52 0.77 -18.05
C TYR A 325 -8.01 -0.10 -16.88
N THR A 326 -7.65 -1.32 -17.20
CA THR A 326 -6.87 -2.18 -16.30
C THR A 326 -5.40 -2.02 -16.66
N VAL A 327 -4.54 -2.01 -15.69
CA VAL A 327 -3.10 -2.08 -15.92
C VAL A 327 -2.74 -3.55 -15.99
N ASP A 328 -2.44 -4.02 -17.21
CA ASP A 328 -2.00 -5.39 -17.45
C ASP A 328 -0.65 -5.69 -16.81
#